data_f3db0aa536ed4037fe0485cc60c0be16
#
_entry.id   f3db0aa536ed4037fe0485cc60c0be16
#
_cell.length_a   1.000
_cell.length_b   1.000
_cell.length_c   1.000
_cell.angle_alpha   90.00
_cell.angle_beta   90.00
_cell.angle_gamma   90.00
#
_symmetry.space_group_name_H-M   'P 1'
#
loop_
_entity.id
_entity.type
_entity.pdbx_description
1 polymer ?
#
loop_
_entity_poly.entity_id
_entity_poly.type
_entity_poly.pdbx_seq_one_letter_code
_entity_poly.pdbx_strand_id
1 'polypeptide(L)'
;MRFEFIVDEHVKVKTFLKKHEVSKGLLAKIKFRGGQILVNGRPENAIYLLDIGDRLVIDIPAEEGFETLKPMDRPLDILFEDDHFLVLNKRFGIASIPSAIHSNTLANFVKGYYVKQGYENQQVHIVTRLDKDTSGVMLFAKHGYAHARLDKQLQSKTIQKRYYALVKGSGKLDPVGEIIAPIARDEDSIITRKVAKGGKYAHTSYQVVQSFGDIHLVDIQLHTGRTHQIRVHFSHIGFPLLGDDLYGGSLEDGIERQALHCHRLSYYHPFLEEELVIESPLPPDFQAVLTQLQTSY
;
A
#
# COMPACT_ATOMS: atom_id res chain seq x y z
N MET A 1 16.92 11.08 -12.95
CA MET A 1 15.62 11.81 -13.05
C MET A 1 15.81 13.27 -12.72
N ARG A 2 15.07 14.16 -13.40
CA ARG A 2 15.17 15.61 -13.25
C ARG A 2 13.89 16.20 -12.69
N PHE A 3 14.02 17.06 -11.67
CA PHE A 3 12.92 17.85 -11.09
C PHE A 3 13.29 19.31 -11.10
N GLU A 4 12.28 20.15 -11.36
CA GLU A 4 12.44 21.59 -11.50
C GLU A 4 11.47 22.31 -10.56
N PHE A 5 11.95 23.40 -9.97
CA PHE A 5 11.19 24.24 -9.05
C PHE A 5 11.42 25.70 -9.38
N ILE A 6 10.39 26.51 -9.29
CA ILE A 6 10.51 27.97 -9.22
C ILE A 6 10.54 28.37 -7.76
N VAL A 7 11.56 29.09 -7.38
CA VAL A 7 11.80 29.49 -5.99
C VAL A 7 10.88 30.64 -5.62
N ASP A 8 10.22 30.54 -4.49
CA ASP A 8 9.23 31.50 -3.97
C ASP A 8 9.70 32.23 -2.68
N GLU A 9 10.90 31.92 -2.20
CA GLU A 9 11.43 32.47 -0.94
C GLU A 9 12.97 32.60 -0.95
N HIS A 10 13.49 33.54 -0.13
CA HIS A 10 14.94 33.68 0.08
C HIS A 10 15.45 32.65 1.10
N VAL A 11 15.93 31.51 0.66
CA VAL A 11 16.42 30.42 1.53
C VAL A 11 17.57 29.66 0.90
N LYS A 12 18.31 28.91 1.72
CA LYS A 12 19.34 28.01 1.20
C LYS A 12 18.70 26.83 0.44
N VAL A 13 19.33 26.38 -0.64
CA VAL A 13 18.95 25.19 -1.43
C VAL A 13 18.53 24.02 -0.54
N LYS A 14 19.33 23.65 0.46
CA LYS A 14 18.99 22.55 1.38
C LYS A 14 17.70 22.76 2.16
N THR A 15 17.37 24.02 2.50
CA THR A 15 16.15 24.35 3.25
C THR A 15 14.93 24.29 2.33
N PHE A 16 15.05 24.85 1.13
CA PHE A 16 14.03 24.76 0.10
C PHE A 16 13.71 23.31 -0.26
N LEU A 17 14.72 22.51 -0.61
CA LEU A 17 14.57 21.10 -0.96
C LEU A 17 13.97 20.27 0.19
N LYS A 18 14.30 20.58 1.46
CA LYS A 18 13.66 19.95 2.62
C LYS A 18 12.15 20.23 2.69
N LYS A 19 11.71 21.44 2.37
CA LYS A 19 10.27 21.79 2.29
C LYS A 19 9.56 21.01 1.19
N HIS A 20 10.26 20.72 0.09
CA HIS A 20 9.80 19.90 -1.00
C HIS A 20 10.08 18.39 -0.78
N GLU A 21 10.25 17.96 0.49
CA GLU A 21 10.35 16.56 0.93
C GLU A 21 11.57 15.80 0.37
N VAL A 22 12.58 16.53 -0.11
CA VAL A 22 13.91 15.95 -0.39
C VAL A 22 14.60 15.66 0.94
N SER A 23 14.67 14.38 1.30
CA SER A 23 15.29 13.94 2.55
C SER A 23 16.80 14.23 2.58
N LYS A 24 17.38 14.30 3.80
CA LYS A 24 18.84 14.44 3.95
C LYS A 24 19.63 13.35 3.20
N GLY A 25 19.11 12.11 3.23
CA GLY A 25 19.71 10.98 2.52
C GLY A 25 19.65 11.13 0.99
N LEU A 26 18.51 11.60 0.46
CA LEU A 26 18.36 11.87 -0.97
C LEU A 26 19.26 13.03 -1.40
N LEU A 27 19.32 14.11 -0.63
CA LEU A 27 20.22 15.23 -0.91
C LEU A 27 21.70 14.79 -0.91
N ALA A 28 22.09 13.87 -0.01
CA ALA A 28 23.43 13.29 -0.01
C ALA A 28 23.70 12.45 -1.27
N LYS A 29 22.71 11.64 -1.73
CA LYS A 29 22.82 10.92 -3.00
C LYS A 29 23.00 11.87 -4.19
N ILE A 30 22.21 12.94 -4.28
CA ILE A 30 22.34 13.96 -5.32
C ILE A 30 23.76 14.57 -5.32
N LYS A 31 24.28 14.91 -4.16
CA LYS A 31 25.59 15.56 -4.02
C LYS A 31 26.79 14.64 -4.33
N PHE A 32 26.71 13.35 -4.03
CA PHE A 32 27.89 12.48 -3.96
C PHE A 32 27.79 11.20 -4.82
N ARG A 33 26.65 10.97 -5.47
CA ARG A 33 26.44 9.74 -6.27
C ARG A 33 25.95 10.03 -7.69
N GLY A 34 26.51 11.08 -8.34
CA GLY A 34 26.24 11.37 -9.75
C GLY A 34 24.97 12.21 -10.00
N GLY A 35 24.36 12.76 -8.96
CA GLY A 35 23.32 13.78 -9.12
C GLY A 35 23.90 15.19 -9.27
N GLN A 36 23.02 16.18 -9.49
CA GLN A 36 23.41 17.57 -9.69
C GLN A 36 22.35 18.52 -9.12
N ILE A 37 22.82 19.69 -8.68
CA ILE A 37 21.97 20.82 -8.30
C ILE A 37 22.34 21.96 -9.22
N LEU A 38 21.36 22.54 -9.91
CA LEU A 38 21.54 23.69 -10.79
C LEU A 38 20.63 24.83 -10.35
N VAL A 39 21.16 26.04 -10.30
CA VAL A 39 20.39 27.26 -10.13
C VAL A 39 20.59 28.12 -11.38
N ASN A 40 19.51 28.45 -12.08
CA ASN A 40 19.52 29.17 -13.34
C ASN A 40 20.50 28.57 -14.38
N GLY A 41 20.57 27.22 -14.39
CA GLY A 41 21.42 26.45 -15.29
C GLY A 41 22.89 26.33 -14.85
N ARG A 42 23.29 26.89 -13.71
CA ARG A 42 24.66 26.81 -13.17
C ARG A 42 24.74 25.81 -12.02
N PRO A 43 25.77 24.95 -11.98
CA PRO A 43 25.99 24.06 -10.85
C PRO A 43 26.21 24.83 -9.54
N GLU A 44 25.42 24.47 -8.53
CA GLU A 44 25.48 25.12 -7.21
C GLU A 44 25.49 24.06 -6.11
N ASN A 45 25.85 24.49 -4.89
CA ASN A 45 25.87 23.62 -3.74
C ASN A 45 24.64 23.79 -2.84
N ALA A 46 24.46 22.89 -1.90
CA ALA A 46 23.28 22.87 -1.00
C ALA A 46 23.20 24.04 -0.01
N ILE A 47 24.24 24.84 0.14
CA ILE A 47 24.25 26.04 1.01
C ILE A 47 24.08 27.35 0.22
N TYR A 48 24.01 27.27 -1.11
CA TYR A 48 23.72 28.42 -1.96
C TYR A 48 22.42 29.08 -1.52
N LEU A 49 22.41 30.43 -1.50
CA LEU A 49 21.24 31.23 -1.14
C LEU A 49 20.41 31.48 -2.40
N LEU A 50 19.22 30.98 -2.42
CA LEU A 50 18.25 31.17 -3.51
C LEU A 50 17.54 32.51 -3.38
N ASP A 51 17.24 33.12 -4.54
CA ASP A 51 16.39 34.28 -4.66
C ASP A 51 15.03 33.92 -5.24
N ILE A 52 14.01 34.72 -4.95
CA ILE A 52 12.67 34.55 -5.51
C ILE A 52 12.74 34.65 -7.03
N GLY A 53 12.14 33.68 -7.73
CA GLY A 53 12.17 33.55 -9.18
C GLY A 53 13.31 32.71 -9.74
N ASP A 54 14.27 32.29 -8.90
CA ASP A 54 15.31 31.36 -9.34
C ASP A 54 14.69 30.04 -9.83
N ARG A 55 15.29 29.49 -10.89
CA ARG A 55 14.97 28.17 -11.41
C ARG A 55 15.93 27.14 -10.80
N LEU A 56 15.44 26.41 -9.79
CA LEU A 56 16.20 25.33 -9.15
C LEU A 56 15.90 24.00 -9.85
N VAL A 57 16.93 23.32 -10.32
CA VAL A 57 16.85 22.00 -10.92
C VAL A 57 17.68 21.01 -10.08
N ILE A 58 17.12 19.85 -9.81
CA ILE A 58 17.84 18.72 -9.21
C ILE A 58 17.82 17.51 -10.15
N ASP A 59 18.98 16.93 -10.39
CA ASP A 59 19.13 15.66 -11.05
C ASP A 59 19.36 14.57 -10.00
N ILE A 60 18.38 13.67 -9.85
CA ILE A 60 18.45 12.54 -8.93
C ILE A 60 19.04 11.35 -9.67
N PRO A 61 20.14 10.74 -9.16
CA PRO A 61 20.74 9.57 -9.78
C PRO A 61 19.79 8.37 -9.74
N ALA A 62 19.90 7.48 -10.73
CA ALA A 62 19.13 6.25 -10.76
C ALA A 62 19.45 5.33 -9.57
N GLU A 63 18.50 4.49 -9.22
CA GLU A 63 18.61 3.52 -8.13
C GLU A 63 18.73 2.11 -8.72
N GLU A 64 19.86 1.45 -8.52
CA GLU A 64 20.12 0.08 -9.02
C GLU A 64 19.22 -0.97 -8.36
N GLY A 65 18.74 -0.68 -7.15
CA GLY A 65 17.93 -1.60 -6.34
C GLY A 65 18.79 -2.62 -5.59
N PHE A 66 18.11 -3.41 -4.76
CA PHE A 66 18.78 -4.44 -3.96
C PHE A 66 19.06 -5.68 -4.82
N GLU A 67 20.29 -6.17 -4.81
CA GLU A 67 20.70 -7.40 -5.49
C GLU A 67 19.96 -8.65 -4.97
N THR A 68 19.52 -8.62 -3.73
CA THR A 68 18.77 -9.71 -3.10
C THR A 68 17.35 -9.87 -3.65
N LEU A 69 16.77 -8.81 -4.25
CA LEU A 69 15.47 -8.88 -4.89
C LEU A 69 15.64 -9.32 -6.36
N LYS A 70 15.52 -10.61 -6.62
CA LYS A 70 15.67 -11.17 -7.97
C LYS A 70 14.48 -10.80 -8.86
N PRO A 71 14.72 -10.35 -10.11
CA PRO A 71 13.64 -10.06 -11.06
C PRO A 71 12.97 -11.35 -11.51
N MET A 72 11.64 -11.29 -11.67
CA MET A 72 10.83 -12.40 -12.22
C MET A 72 9.87 -11.86 -13.26
N ASP A 73 9.96 -12.34 -14.49
CA ASP A 73 9.01 -11.96 -15.56
C ASP A 73 7.69 -12.69 -15.35
N ARG A 74 6.74 -11.97 -14.80
CA ARG A 74 5.35 -12.40 -14.60
C ARG A 74 4.41 -11.27 -14.98
N PRO A 75 3.24 -11.56 -15.58
CA PRO A 75 2.29 -10.53 -15.95
C PRO A 75 1.78 -9.81 -14.70
N LEU A 76 1.72 -8.48 -14.77
CA LEU A 76 1.13 -7.62 -13.76
C LEU A 76 -0.25 -7.14 -14.25
N ASP A 77 -1.20 -7.06 -13.33
CA ASP A 77 -2.49 -6.45 -13.57
C ASP A 77 -2.40 -4.98 -13.10
N ILE A 78 -2.09 -4.10 -14.06
CA ILE A 78 -1.80 -2.69 -13.80
C ILE A 78 -3.11 -1.90 -13.84
N LEU A 79 -3.44 -1.24 -12.74
CA LEU A 79 -4.61 -0.36 -12.61
C LEU A 79 -4.29 1.10 -12.95
N PHE A 80 -3.07 1.53 -12.62
CA PHE A 80 -2.57 2.87 -12.92
C PHE A 80 -1.03 2.84 -12.99
N GLU A 81 -0.47 3.60 -13.89
CA GLU A 81 0.97 3.83 -13.97
C GLU A 81 1.27 5.20 -14.55
N ASP A 82 2.23 5.90 -13.93
CA ASP A 82 2.86 7.11 -14.46
C ASP A 82 4.39 7.06 -14.23
N ASP A 83 5.06 8.21 -14.30
CA ASP A 83 6.51 8.30 -14.07
C ASP A 83 6.91 8.06 -12.61
N HIS A 84 5.97 8.18 -11.66
CA HIS A 84 6.22 8.22 -10.23
C HIS A 84 5.65 7.02 -9.47
N PHE A 85 4.50 6.50 -9.92
CA PHE A 85 3.75 5.47 -9.21
C PHE A 85 3.32 4.33 -10.13
N LEU A 86 3.17 3.16 -9.53
CA LEU A 86 2.61 1.97 -10.14
C LEU A 86 1.57 1.40 -9.17
N VAL A 87 0.34 1.23 -9.63
CA VAL A 87 -0.76 0.65 -8.85
C VAL A 87 -1.23 -0.63 -9.51
N LEU A 88 -1.25 -1.70 -8.73
CA LEU A 88 -1.55 -3.04 -9.22
C LEU A 88 -2.80 -3.60 -8.54
N ASN A 89 -3.54 -4.42 -9.28
CA ASN A 89 -4.48 -5.37 -8.73
C ASN A 89 -3.74 -6.66 -8.34
N LYS A 90 -3.39 -6.79 -7.06
CA LYS A 90 -2.71 -7.98 -6.56
C LYS A 90 -3.66 -9.18 -6.54
N ARG A 91 -3.29 -10.27 -7.19
CA ARG A 91 -3.99 -11.56 -7.05
C ARG A 91 -3.72 -12.16 -5.68
N PHE A 92 -4.66 -12.98 -5.17
CA PHE A 92 -4.42 -13.82 -3.98
C PHE A 92 -3.35 -14.88 -4.25
N GLY A 93 -2.83 -15.50 -3.21
CA GLY A 93 -1.77 -16.51 -3.29
C GLY A 93 -0.36 -15.94 -3.46
N ILE A 94 -0.22 -14.63 -3.68
CA ILE A 94 1.07 -13.97 -3.92
C ILE A 94 1.43 -13.09 -2.71
N ALA A 95 2.55 -13.38 -2.05
CA ALA A 95 3.06 -12.53 -0.98
C ALA A 95 3.54 -11.17 -1.54
N SER A 96 3.37 -10.10 -0.77
CA SER A 96 3.77 -8.75 -1.20
C SER A 96 5.29 -8.58 -1.28
N ILE A 97 6.03 -9.15 -0.31
CA ILE A 97 7.49 -9.01 -0.16
C ILE A 97 8.15 -10.37 0.10
N PRO A 98 9.43 -10.52 -0.27
CA PRO A 98 10.20 -11.72 0.06
C PRO A 98 10.31 -11.95 1.59
N SER A 99 10.36 -13.20 1.96
CA SER A 99 10.61 -13.68 3.31
C SER A 99 11.37 -15.01 3.27
N ALA A 100 11.71 -15.57 4.42
CA ALA A 100 12.38 -16.87 4.49
C ALA A 100 11.60 -18.00 3.79
N ILE A 101 10.26 -17.89 3.73
CA ILE A 101 9.37 -18.90 3.16
C ILE A 101 8.72 -18.48 1.82
N HIS A 102 8.91 -17.26 1.38
CA HIS A 102 8.36 -16.72 0.13
C HIS A 102 9.45 -16.04 -0.68
N SER A 103 9.93 -16.70 -1.73
CA SER A 103 10.93 -16.17 -2.66
C SER A 103 10.31 -15.55 -3.92
N ASN A 104 9.07 -15.94 -4.27
CA ASN A 104 8.36 -15.50 -5.46
C ASN A 104 7.23 -14.56 -5.05
N THR A 105 7.51 -13.27 -5.03
CA THR A 105 6.60 -12.27 -4.48
C THR A 105 6.24 -11.19 -5.49
N LEU A 106 5.22 -10.40 -5.20
CA LEU A 106 4.83 -9.31 -6.08
C LEU A 106 5.99 -8.31 -6.29
N ALA A 107 6.82 -8.08 -5.28
CA ALA A 107 8.01 -7.25 -5.42
C ALA A 107 9.01 -7.80 -6.47
N ASN A 108 9.17 -9.13 -6.56
CA ASN A 108 10.00 -9.77 -7.59
C ASN A 108 9.39 -9.56 -8.99
N PHE A 109 8.05 -9.61 -9.10
CA PHE A 109 7.36 -9.40 -10.38
C PHE A 109 7.47 -7.95 -10.84
N VAL A 110 7.30 -6.99 -9.92
CA VAL A 110 7.51 -5.56 -10.17
C VAL A 110 8.96 -5.29 -10.60
N LYS A 111 9.94 -5.92 -9.94
CA LYS A 111 11.35 -5.83 -10.35
C LYS A 111 11.57 -6.38 -11.77
N GLY A 112 10.97 -7.52 -12.09
CA GLY A 112 11.01 -8.11 -13.45
C GLY A 112 10.39 -7.18 -14.50
N TYR A 113 9.27 -6.55 -14.14
CA TYR A 113 8.62 -5.55 -14.99
C TYR A 113 9.54 -4.34 -15.24
N TYR A 114 10.18 -3.77 -14.20
CA TYR A 114 11.12 -2.64 -14.37
C TYR A 114 12.29 -2.99 -15.28
N VAL A 115 12.87 -4.18 -15.12
CA VAL A 115 13.94 -4.69 -16.00
C VAL A 115 13.46 -4.78 -17.45
N LYS A 116 12.28 -5.36 -17.67
CA LYS A 116 11.67 -5.55 -19.00
C LYS A 116 11.37 -4.23 -19.71
N GLN A 117 10.89 -3.24 -18.96
CA GLN A 117 10.62 -1.89 -19.47
C GLN A 117 11.89 -1.05 -19.67
N GLY A 118 13.04 -1.51 -19.20
CA GLY A 118 14.30 -0.76 -19.30
C GLY A 118 14.32 0.48 -18.41
N TYR A 119 13.58 0.50 -17.31
CA TYR A 119 13.58 1.66 -16.40
C TYR A 119 14.96 1.83 -15.76
N GLU A 120 15.45 3.06 -15.71
CA GLU A 120 16.73 3.38 -15.05
C GLU A 120 16.68 3.08 -13.54
N ASN A 121 15.53 3.36 -12.90
CA ASN A 121 15.34 3.05 -11.50
C ASN A 121 14.90 1.59 -11.35
N GLN A 122 15.75 0.80 -10.74
CA GLN A 122 15.56 -0.63 -10.55
C GLN A 122 15.16 -1.01 -9.13
N GLN A 123 15.09 -0.04 -8.21
CA GLN A 123 14.65 -0.29 -6.84
C GLN A 123 13.12 -0.28 -6.74
N VAL A 124 12.57 -1.33 -6.14
CA VAL A 124 11.13 -1.45 -5.88
C VAL A 124 10.80 -0.82 -4.52
N HIS A 125 10.00 0.24 -4.53
CA HIS A 125 9.53 0.91 -3.32
C HIS A 125 8.06 0.58 -3.07
N ILE A 126 7.80 -0.25 -2.07
CA ILE A 126 6.44 -0.67 -1.70
C ILE A 126 5.84 0.37 -0.76
N VAL A 127 4.74 0.99 -1.17
CA VAL A 127 4.01 1.98 -0.36
C VAL A 127 2.96 1.31 0.52
N THR A 128 2.15 0.42 -0.06
CA THR A 128 1.13 -0.34 0.69
C THR A 128 1.35 -1.83 0.56
N ARG A 129 0.85 -2.60 1.53
CA ARG A 129 0.95 -4.07 1.53
C ARG A 129 -0.40 -4.70 1.76
N LEU A 130 -0.56 -5.90 1.21
CA LEU A 130 -1.66 -6.82 1.47
C LEU A 130 -1.08 -8.16 1.94
N ASP A 131 -1.86 -8.91 2.69
CA ASP A 131 -1.51 -10.28 3.06
C ASP A 131 -1.45 -11.17 1.81
N LYS A 132 -0.77 -12.32 1.88
CA LYS A 132 -0.58 -13.23 0.75
C LYS A 132 -1.89 -13.53 0.04
N ASP A 133 -2.91 -13.94 0.79
CA ASP A 133 -4.18 -14.39 0.26
C ASP A 133 -5.28 -13.30 0.22
N THR A 134 -4.93 -12.06 0.55
CA THR A 134 -5.75 -10.87 0.29
C THR A 134 -5.48 -10.37 -1.12
N SER A 135 -6.53 -10.14 -1.89
CA SER A 135 -6.46 -9.55 -3.24
C SER A 135 -6.73 -8.04 -3.23
N GLY A 136 -6.46 -7.36 -4.35
CA GLY A 136 -6.86 -5.97 -4.59
C GLY A 136 -5.72 -4.97 -4.72
N VAL A 137 -6.05 -3.69 -4.54
CA VAL A 137 -5.18 -2.56 -4.89
C VAL A 137 -3.93 -2.50 -4.03
N MET A 138 -2.76 -2.44 -4.68
CA MET A 138 -1.45 -2.21 -4.06
C MET A 138 -0.69 -1.10 -4.76
N LEU A 139 -0.13 -0.16 -3.98
CA LEU A 139 0.62 1.00 -4.46
C LEU A 139 2.13 0.81 -4.29
N PHE A 140 2.87 1.13 -5.35
CA PHE A 140 4.32 1.18 -5.42
C PHE A 140 4.77 2.57 -5.87
N ALA A 141 5.89 3.04 -5.35
CA ALA A 141 6.59 4.18 -5.92
C ALA A 141 7.72 3.69 -6.84
N LYS A 142 7.89 4.33 -7.99
CA LYS A 142 8.89 3.94 -9.00
C LYS A 142 10.29 4.47 -8.67
N HIS A 143 10.41 5.33 -7.66
CA HIS A 143 11.68 5.86 -7.18
C HIS A 143 11.57 6.39 -5.73
N GLY A 144 12.72 6.53 -5.06
CA GLY A 144 12.78 6.90 -3.64
C GLY A 144 12.23 8.30 -3.33
N TYR A 145 12.30 9.25 -4.27
CA TYR A 145 11.70 10.57 -4.07
C TYR A 145 10.17 10.50 -4.07
N ALA A 146 9.56 9.75 -4.99
CA ALA A 146 8.12 9.52 -4.98
C ALA A 146 7.65 8.82 -3.69
N HIS A 147 8.43 7.82 -3.21
CA HIS A 147 8.14 7.19 -1.92
C HIS A 147 8.19 8.20 -0.77
N ALA A 148 9.23 9.04 -0.71
CA ALA A 148 9.38 10.05 0.34
C ALA A 148 8.25 11.11 0.32
N ARG A 149 7.75 11.47 -0.87
CA ARG A 149 6.60 12.38 -1.02
C ARG A 149 5.31 11.82 -0.41
N LEU A 150 5.17 10.50 -0.31
CA LEU A 150 4.03 9.86 0.34
C LEU A 150 4.21 9.63 1.85
N ASP A 151 5.42 9.79 2.40
CA ASP A 151 5.70 9.51 3.82
C ASP A 151 4.79 10.26 4.77
N LYS A 152 4.50 11.54 4.50
CA LYS A 152 3.58 12.33 5.33
C LYS A 152 2.17 11.74 5.29
N GLN A 153 1.70 11.33 4.13
CA GLN A 153 0.38 10.73 3.96
C GLN A 153 0.29 9.36 4.65
N LEU A 154 1.39 8.58 4.61
CA LEU A 154 1.47 7.32 5.36
C LEU A 154 1.43 7.55 6.87
N GLN A 155 2.15 8.56 7.39
CA GLN A 155 2.19 8.90 8.80
C GLN A 155 0.87 9.49 9.29
N SER A 156 0.26 10.39 8.52
CA SER A 156 -1.03 11.02 8.83
C SER A 156 -2.23 10.12 8.50
N LYS A 157 -1.98 8.95 7.87
CA LYS A 157 -3.00 7.97 7.45
C LYS A 157 -4.04 8.56 6.48
N THR A 158 -3.62 9.50 5.65
CA THR A 158 -4.49 10.07 4.61
C THR A 158 -4.54 9.21 3.35
N ILE A 159 -3.60 8.27 3.16
CA ILE A 159 -3.76 7.18 2.20
C ILE A 159 -4.84 6.25 2.76
N GLN A 160 -5.99 6.21 2.09
CA GLN A 160 -7.13 5.43 2.54
C GLN A 160 -7.28 4.16 1.71
N LYS A 161 -7.60 3.07 2.40
CA LYS A 161 -7.90 1.77 1.78
C LYS A 161 -9.26 1.29 2.26
N ARG A 162 -10.08 0.86 1.31
CA ARG A 162 -11.36 0.21 1.60
C ARG A 162 -11.34 -1.22 1.12
N TYR A 163 -12.00 -2.07 1.89
CA TYR A 163 -12.02 -3.50 1.63
C TYR A 163 -13.45 -4.02 1.61
N TYR A 164 -13.74 -4.93 0.69
CA TYR A 164 -14.89 -5.81 0.84
C TYR A 164 -14.47 -7.10 1.54
N ALA A 165 -15.29 -7.56 2.47
CA ALA A 165 -15.17 -8.87 3.08
C ALA A 165 -16.53 -9.55 3.16
N LEU A 166 -16.54 -10.88 3.06
CA LEU A 166 -17.68 -11.72 3.46
C LEU A 166 -17.37 -12.27 4.84
N VAL A 167 -18.25 -11.99 5.78
CA VAL A 167 -18.13 -12.42 7.19
C VAL A 167 -19.33 -13.25 7.59
N LYS A 168 -19.13 -14.22 8.47
CA LYS A 168 -20.21 -15.12 8.94
C LYS A 168 -20.18 -15.24 10.46
N GLY A 169 -21.35 -15.15 11.10
CA GLY A 169 -21.43 -15.30 12.55
C GLY A 169 -22.85 -15.48 13.05
N SER A 170 -22.98 -16.09 14.23
CA SER A 170 -24.26 -16.24 14.92
C SER A 170 -24.54 -14.98 15.74
N GLY A 171 -25.60 -14.27 15.41
CA GLY A 171 -26.02 -13.08 16.12
C GLY A 171 -26.31 -11.91 15.19
N LYS A 172 -26.44 -10.74 15.76
CA LYS A 172 -26.72 -9.52 14.99
C LYS A 172 -25.42 -8.76 14.78
N LEU A 173 -25.04 -8.57 13.53
CA LEU A 173 -24.02 -7.59 13.16
C LEU A 173 -24.70 -6.23 12.97
N ASP A 174 -24.23 -5.21 13.68
CA ASP A 174 -24.77 -3.86 13.51
C ASP A 174 -24.52 -3.35 12.08
N PRO A 175 -25.46 -2.61 11.46
CA PRO A 175 -25.31 -2.11 10.10
C PRO A 175 -24.07 -1.25 9.87
N VAL A 176 -23.63 -0.53 10.91
CA VAL A 176 -22.41 0.28 10.94
C VAL A 176 -21.75 0.08 12.29
N GLY A 177 -20.43 -0.11 12.29
CA GLY A 177 -19.71 -0.31 13.55
C GLY A 177 -18.24 0.05 13.47
N GLU A 178 -17.65 0.12 14.66
CA GLU A 178 -16.21 0.34 14.85
C GLU A 178 -15.65 -0.74 15.77
N ILE A 179 -14.49 -1.28 15.42
CA ILE A 179 -13.76 -2.26 16.23
C ILE A 179 -12.45 -1.58 16.65
N ILE A 180 -12.38 -1.19 17.92
CA ILE A 180 -11.21 -0.57 18.54
C ILE A 180 -10.67 -1.57 19.56
N ALA A 181 -9.72 -2.40 19.12
CA ALA A 181 -9.17 -3.47 19.94
C ALA A 181 -7.68 -3.64 19.66
N PRO A 182 -6.80 -3.58 20.69
CA PRO A 182 -5.37 -3.65 20.48
C PRO A 182 -4.94 -5.04 20.03
N ILE A 183 -4.06 -5.09 19.02
CA ILE A 183 -3.57 -6.34 18.41
C ILE A 183 -2.13 -6.62 18.84
N ALA A 184 -1.89 -7.82 19.36
CA ALA A 184 -0.59 -8.36 19.71
C ALA A 184 -0.23 -9.57 18.83
N ARG A 185 1.03 -9.98 18.89
CA ARG A 185 1.47 -11.28 18.39
C ARG A 185 0.88 -12.37 19.29
N ASP A 186 0.46 -13.44 18.69
CA ASP A 186 0.07 -14.63 19.45
C ASP A 186 1.34 -15.36 19.92
N GLU A 187 1.44 -15.65 21.22
CA GLU A 187 2.62 -16.29 21.79
C GLU A 187 2.73 -17.77 21.37
N ASP A 188 1.58 -18.39 21.12
CA ASP A 188 1.47 -19.78 20.73
C ASP A 188 1.64 -19.99 19.21
N SER A 189 1.83 -18.92 18.43
CA SER A 189 1.96 -19.00 16.98
C SER A 189 2.91 -17.94 16.40
N ILE A 190 3.75 -18.38 15.47
CA ILE A 190 4.63 -17.47 14.74
C ILE A 190 3.88 -16.63 13.67
N ILE A 191 2.66 -17.04 13.31
CA ILE A 191 1.88 -16.44 12.20
C ILE A 191 0.73 -15.60 12.75
N THR A 192 -0.03 -16.10 13.73
CA THR A 192 -1.28 -15.51 14.18
C THR A 192 -1.07 -14.24 15.01
N ARG A 193 -2.13 -13.45 15.04
CA ARG A 193 -2.28 -12.26 15.90
C ARG A 193 -3.56 -12.43 16.71
N LYS A 194 -3.63 -11.79 17.87
CA LYS A 194 -4.82 -11.80 18.73
C LYS A 194 -5.10 -10.43 19.32
N VAL A 195 -6.34 -10.19 19.66
CA VAL A 195 -6.69 -9.05 20.51
C VAL A 195 -6.18 -9.34 21.93
N ALA A 196 -5.34 -8.46 22.45
CA ALA A 196 -4.79 -8.62 23.79
C ALA A 196 -4.43 -7.28 24.44
N LYS A 197 -4.54 -7.18 25.78
CA LYS A 197 -4.05 -6.04 26.55
C LYS A 197 -2.53 -5.89 26.32
N GLY A 198 -2.07 -4.66 26.05
CA GLY A 198 -0.68 -4.38 25.72
C GLY A 198 -0.33 -4.54 24.23
N GLY A 199 -1.28 -4.95 23.39
CA GLY A 199 -1.14 -4.94 21.94
C GLY A 199 -1.02 -3.52 21.37
N LYS A 200 -0.68 -3.42 20.10
CA LYS A 200 -0.64 -2.14 19.39
C LYS A 200 -2.06 -1.67 19.08
N TYR A 201 -2.34 -0.40 19.33
CA TYR A 201 -3.61 0.22 18.99
C TYR A 201 -4.02 -0.13 17.55
N ALA A 202 -5.25 -0.59 17.38
CA ALA A 202 -5.83 -0.93 16.09
C ALA A 202 -7.28 -0.47 16.05
N HIS A 203 -7.69 0.10 14.91
CA HIS A 203 -9.01 0.66 14.69
C HIS A 203 -9.48 0.34 13.26
N THR A 204 -10.65 -0.28 13.18
CA THR A 204 -11.35 -0.69 11.96
C THR A 204 -12.77 -0.19 12.04
N SER A 205 -13.28 0.51 11.03
CA SER A 205 -14.71 0.79 10.87
C SER A 205 -15.28 -0.02 9.71
N TYR A 206 -16.57 -0.34 9.78
CA TYR A 206 -17.27 -1.10 8.76
C TYR A 206 -18.71 -0.65 8.57
N GLN A 207 -19.23 -0.93 7.39
CA GLN A 207 -20.64 -0.81 7.05
C GLN A 207 -21.10 -2.11 6.39
N VAL A 208 -22.21 -2.67 6.83
CA VAL A 208 -22.86 -3.81 6.16
C VAL A 208 -23.47 -3.30 4.86
N VAL A 209 -23.04 -3.87 3.73
CA VAL A 209 -23.53 -3.55 2.40
C VAL A 209 -24.78 -4.39 2.10
N GLN A 210 -24.71 -5.69 2.42
CA GLN A 210 -25.80 -6.65 2.18
C GLN A 210 -25.69 -7.83 3.15
N SER A 211 -26.85 -8.39 3.52
CA SER A 211 -26.93 -9.58 4.39
C SER A 211 -27.62 -10.73 3.69
N PHE A 212 -27.13 -11.94 3.90
CA PHE A 212 -27.60 -13.20 3.37
C PHE A 212 -27.70 -14.21 4.54
N GLY A 213 -28.78 -14.13 5.29
CA GLY A 213 -28.92 -14.91 6.53
C GLY A 213 -27.84 -14.53 7.56
N ASP A 214 -26.96 -15.47 7.88
CA ASP A 214 -25.84 -15.30 8.83
C ASP A 214 -24.52 -14.83 8.15
N ILE A 215 -24.54 -14.61 6.82
CA ILE A 215 -23.42 -14.08 6.06
C ILE A 215 -23.67 -12.63 5.69
N HIS A 216 -22.64 -11.78 5.82
CA HIS A 216 -22.73 -10.37 5.52
C HIS A 216 -21.60 -9.93 4.60
N LEU A 217 -21.92 -9.20 3.53
CA LEU A 217 -20.96 -8.40 2.78
C LEU A 217 -20.73 -7.10 3.50
N VAL A 218 -19.51 -6.82 3.89
CA VAL A 218 -19.14 -5.60 4.62
C VAL A 218 -18.12 -4.78 3.83
N ASP A 219 -18.30 -3.47 3.84
CA ASP A 219 -17.33 -2.49 3.36
C ASP A 219 -16.56 -1.94 4.57
N ILE A 220 -15.24 -2.07 4.55
CA ILE A 220 -14.36 -1.88 5.70
C ILE A 220 -13.36 -0.76 5.40
N GLN A 221 -13.19 0.15 6.36
CA GLN A 221 -12.14 1.15 6.34
C GLN A 221 -11.12 0.89 7.46
N LEU A 222 -9.84 0.90 7.11
CA LEU A 222 -8.74 0.79 8.06
C LEU A 222 -8.22 2.16 8.49
N HIS A 223 -8.31 2.46 9.79
CA HIS A 223 -7.69 3.64 10.42
C HIS A 223 -6.27 3.34 10.93
N THR A 224 -5.92 2.05 11.00
CA THR A 224 -4.57 1.54 11.31
C THR A 224 -4.26 0.35 10.41
N GLY A 225 -2.98 -0.01 10.24
CA GLY A 225 -2.55 -1.13 9.38
C GLY A 225 -1.74 -2.17 10.15
N ARG A 226 -2.36 -2.90 11.10
CA ARG A 226 -1.68 -4.01 11.79
C ARG A 226 -1.78 -5.27 10.95
N THR A 227 -0.80 -6.16 11.11
CA THR A 227 -0.83 -7.49 10.46
C THR A 227 -2.13 -8.20 10.78
N HIS A 228 -2.82 -8.73 9.76
CA HIS A 228 -4.09 -9.46 9.84
C HIS A 228 -5.22 -8.67 10.53
N GLN A 229 -5.17 -7.34 10.59
CA GLN A 229 -6.06 -6.53 11.42
C GLN A 229 -7.54 -6.81 11.19
N ILE A 230 -8.01 -6.80 9.94
CA ILE A 230 -9.43 -7.06 9.62
C ILE A 230 -9.82 -8.46 10.09
N ARG A 231 -9.02 -9.45 9.79
CA ARG A 231 -9.23 -10.87 10.12
C ARG A 231 -9.35 -11.08 11.63
N VAL A 232 -8.41 -10.50 12.39
CA VAL A 232 -8.40 -10.55 13.87
C VAL A 232 -9.58 -9.83 14.47
N HIS A 233 -9.91 -8.63 13.98
CA HIS A 233 -11.01 -7.83 14.51
C HIS A 233 -12.35 -8.48 14.28
N PHE A 234 -12.63 -8.97 13.10
CA PHE A 234 -13.91 -9.64 12.80
C PHE A 234 -14.04 -10.99 13.50
N SER A 235 -12.97 -11.77 13.60
CA SER A 235 -12.96 -12.97 14.45
C SER A 235 -13.22 -12.65 15.92
N HIS A 236 -12.63 -11.57 16.45
CA HIS A 236 -12.82 -11.14 17.84
C HIS A 236 -14.26 -10.77 18.18
N ILE A 237 -15.01 -10.19 17.23
CA ILE A 237 -16.43 -9.86 17.44
C ILE A 237 -17.38 -11.00 17.06
N GLY A 238 -16.86 -12.19 16.76
CA GLY A 238 -17.65 -13.39 16.46
C GLY A 238 -18.16 -13.50 15.03
N PHE A 239 -17.58 -12.71 14.10
CA PHE A 239 -17.90 -12.72 12.67
C PHE A 239 -16.64 -12.96 11.83
N PRO A 240 -15.95 -14.12 11.93
CA PRO A 240 -14.79 -14.41 11.11
C PRO A 240 -15.10 -14.30 9.61
N LEU A 241 -14.07 -14.04 8.81
CA LEU A 241 -14.19 -13.97 7.35
C LEU A 241 -14.40 -15.37 6.78
N LEU A 242 -15.26 -15.51 5.76
CA LEU A 242 -15.38 -16.77 5.03
C LEU A 242 -14.01 -17.20 4.50
N GLY A 243 -13.73 -18.50 4.55
CA GLY A 243 -12.49 -19.09 4.05
C GLY A 243 -11.24 -18.75 4.88
N ASP A 244 -11.37 -18.06 6.01
CA ASP A 244 -10.25 -17.72 6.89
C ASP A 244 -10.05 -18.79 7.98
N ASP A 245 -9.52 -19.94 7.62
CA ASP A 245 -9.26 -21.06 8.53
C ASP A 245 -8.34 -20.69 9.70
N LEU A 246 -7.46 -19.71 9.51
CA LEU A 246 -6.53 -19.24 10.54
C LEU A 246 -7.22 -18.51 11.68
N TYR A 247 -8.39 -17.91 11.42
CA TYR A 247 -9.15 -17.09 12.38
C TYR A 247 -10.59 -17.55 12.57
N GLY A 248 -10.88 -18.81 12.23
CA GLY A 248 -12.17 -19.46 12.53
C GLY A 248 -13.23 -19.35 11.44
N GLY A 249 -12.84 -18.92 10.23
CA GLY A 249 -13.72 -19.01 9.06
C GLY A 249 -13.77 -20.43 8.50
N SER A 250 -14.92 -20.81 7.93
CA SER A 250 -15.10 -22.12 7.29
C SER A 250 -14.64 -22.09 5.84
N LEU A 251 -13.99 -23.16 5.40
CA LEU A 251 -13.65 -23.42 3.98
C LEU A 251 -14.84 -23.99 3.18
N GLU A 252 -15.91 -24.39 3.85
CA GLU A 252 -17.08 -25.01 3.22
C GLU A 252 -18.03 -23.98 2.55
N ASP A 253 -17.82 -22.70 2.79
CA ASP A 253 -18.65 -21.62 2.27
C ASP A 253 -18.26 -21.17 0.83
N GLY A 254 -17.52 -22.02 0.08
CA GLY A 254 -17.24 -21.83 -1.36
C GLY A 254 -16.05 -20.95 -1.69
N ILE A 255 -15.27 -20.53 -0.70
CA ILE A 255 -14.01 -19.80 -0.89
C ILE A 255 -12.91 -20.39 0.01
N GLU A 256 -11.74 -20.71 -0.58
CA GLU A 256 -10.64 -21.42 0.08
C GLU A 256 -9.56 -20.49 0.65
N ARG A 257 -9.89 -19.22 0.83
CA ARG A 257 -9.03 -18.19 1.41
C ARG A 257 -9.89 -17.16 2.14
N GLN A 258 -9.28 -16.32 2.98
CA GLN A 258 -10.05 -15.20 3.54
C GLN A 258 -10.76 -14.42 2.43
N ALA A 259 -12.08 -14.31 2.51
CA ALA A 259 -12.90 -13.51 1.62
C ALA A 259 -12.66 -12.02 1.89
N LEU A 260 -11.48 -11.54 1.48
CA LEU A 260 -11.01 -10.17 1.70
C LEU A 260 -10.38 -9.60 0.43
N HIS A 261 -10.85 -8.43 0.03
CA HIS A 261 -10.40 -7.75 -1.18
C HIS A 261 -10.27 -6.24 -0.94
N CYS A 262 -9.09 -5.68 -1.18
CA CYS A 262 -8.87 -4.23 -1.18
C CYS A 262 -9.44 -3.64 -2.46
N HIS A 263 -10.71 -3.24 -2.44
CA HIS A 263 -11.40 -2.79 -3.65
C HIS A 263 -11.10 -1.35 -4.03
N ARG A 264 -10.61 -0.51 -3.08
CA ARG A 264 -10.36 0.91 -3.34
C ARG A 264 -9.17 1.42 -2.54
N LEU A 265 -8.37 2.24 -3.20
CA LEU A 265 -7.29 3.02 -2.59
C LEU A 265 -7.41 4.47 -3.06
N SER A 266 -7.34 5.43 -2.11
CA SER A 266 -7.24 6.85 -2.43
C SER A 266 -6.03 7.48 -1.76
N TYR A 267 -5.37 8.39 -2.47
CA TYR A 267 -4.23 9.16 -1.99
C TYR A 267 -4.09 10.46 -2.79
N TYR A 268 -3.50 11.48 -2.17
CA TYR A 268 -3.12 12.70 -2.89
C TYR A 268 -1.85 12.45 -3.70
N HIS A 269 -1.93 12.63 -5.02
CA HIS A 269 -0.80 12.45 -5.92
C HIS A 269 0.11 13.69 -5.91
N PRO A 270 1.32 13.64 -5.31
CA PRO A 270 2.08 14.85 -5.01
C PRO A 270 2.73 15.53 -6.23
N PHE A 271 2.72 14.91 -7.41
CA PHE A 271 3.26 15.47 -8.65
C PHE A 271 2.17 15.95 -9.61
N LEU A 272 0.97 15.34 -9.57
CA LEU A 272 -0.21 15.81 -10.30
C LEU A 272 -1.00 16.83 -9.49
N GLU A 273 -0.73 16.92 -8.17
CA GLU A 273 -1.40 17.82 -7.22
C GLU A 273 -2.92 17.60 -7.15
N GLU A 274 -3.35 16.35 -7.28
CA GLU A 274 -4.76 15.95 -7.23
C GLU A 274 -4.96 14.68 -6.39
N GLU A 275 -6.20 14.44 -5.92
CA GLU A 275 -6.57 13.20 -5.26
C GLU A 275 -6.87 12.14 -6.32
N LEU A 276 -6.15 11.01 -6.25
CA LEU A 276 -6.42 9.84 -7.06
C LEU A 276 -7.21 8.80 -6.28
N VAL A 277 -8.23 8.26 -6.94
CA VAL A 277 -9.03 7.15 -6.45
C VAL A 277 -8.89 6.01 -7.45
N ILE A 278 -8.37 4.87 -6.99
CA ILE A 278 -8.14 3.70 -7.83
C ILE A 278 -8.94 2.54 -7.27
N GLU A 279 -9.72 1.92 -8.12
CA GLU A 279 -10.60 0.80 -7.78
C GLU A 279 -10.16 -0.47 -8.48
N SER A 280 -10.39 -1.60 -7.84
CA SER A 280 -10.14 -2.94 -8.36
C SER A 280 -11.43 -3.74 -8.37
N PRO A 281 -11.77 -4.43 -9.47
CA PRO A 281 -12.93 -5.30 -9.53
C PRO A 281 -12.77 -6.48 -8.58
N LEU A 282 -13.89 -7.00 -8.07
CA LEU A 282 -13.89 -8.21 -7.27
C LEU A 282 -13.27 -9.37 -8.06
N PRO A 283 -12.40 -10.17 -7.43
CA PRO A 283 -11.82 -11.33 -8.09
C PRO A 283 -12.86 -12.44 -8.32
N PRO A 284 -12.67 -13.31 -9.33
CA PRO A 284 -13.67 -14.28 -9.75
C PRO A 284 -14.19 -15.22 -8.65
N ASP A 285 -13.32 -15.66 -7.74
CA ASP A 285 -13.68 -16.52 -6.61
C ASP A 285 -14.63 -15.80 -5.63
N PHE A 286 -14.34 -14.56 -5.28
CA PHE A 286 -15.19 -13.74 -4.42
C PHE A 286 -16.53 -13.44 -5.11
N GLN A 287 -16.48 -13.08 -6.40
CA GLN A 287 -17.68 -12.79 -7.20
C GLN A 287 -18.59 -14.03 -7.32
N ALA A 288 -18.03 -15.23 -7.48
CA ALA A 288 -18.78 -16.47 -7.56
C ALA A 288 -19.59 -16.74 -6.28
N VAL A 289 -18.93 -16.62 -5.11
CA VAL A 289 -19.62 -16.78 -3.82
C VAL A 289 -20.71 -15.72 -3.64
N LEU A 290 -20.42 -14.45 -3.96
CA LEU A 290 -21.41 -13.39 -3.84
C LEU A 290 -22.62 -13.63 -4.73
N THR A 291 -22.42 -14.08 -5.98
CA THR A 291 -23.50 -14.42 -6.91
C THR A 291 -24.33 -15.61 -6.39
N GLN A 292 -23.70 -16.64 -5.85
CA GLN A 292 -24.40 -17.78 -5.24
C GLN A 292 -25.27 -17.32 -4.06
N LEU A 293 -24.75 -16.48 -3.16
CA LEU A 293 -25.52 -15.93 -2.05
C LEU A 293 -26.70 -15.11 -2.53
N GLN A 294 -26.56 -14.27 -3.54
CA GLN A 294 -27.63 -13.44 -4.12
C GLN A 294 -28.73 -14.27 -4.77
N THR A 295 -28.44 -15.48 -5.24
CA THR A 295 -29.44 -16.38 -5.87
C THR A 295 -30.13 -17.28 -4.85
N SER A 296 -29.55 -17.45 -3.65
CA SER A 296 -30.07 -18.35 -2.60
C SER A 296 -30.96 -17.63 -1.59
N TYR A 297 -30.91 -16.32 -1.54
CA TYR A 297 -31.66 -15.44 -0.65
C TYR A 297 -32.42 -14.35 -1.40
#